data_43e4ef53f149fe78480f1590235760df
#
_entry.id   43e4ef53f149fe78480f1590235760df
#
_cell.length_a   1.000
_cell.length_b   1.000
_cell.length_c   1.000
_cell.angle_alpha   90.00
_cell.angle_beta   90.00
_cell.angle_gamma   90.00
#
_symmetry.space_group_name_H-M   'P 1'
#
loop_
_entity.id
_entity.type
_entity.pdbx_description
1 polymer ?
#
loop_
_entity_poly.entity_id
_entity_poly.type
_entity_poly.pdbx_seq_one_letter_code
_entity_poly.pdbx_strand_id
1 'polypeptide(L)'
;FFAFFLLKMAQTIDLDIEVDIYEPRSFNYCGPAGCNHCGGIVSESLVQILAAEGIVLPDTVVQRGIESYVVHMDVGDVAIESPVHEMRIAALYRGNGPREGGDTPLESFDDFLQGMAVDRGARIIRQLVTGFEWEGSRPQLQFADGKTAKYDLVAVAAGVNSKIMGMLADHPAGFEPPKTTRACICEFRSTEQEMLRMLGSSVHVFLLDIPRFEFAAIIPKGPFATVVMVGEDLDEELVHRFLRDPVVRRTLPTDIVPCVCSCKPLINLGARKRPYGDRIVLIGDSGVTRLYKDGIGAAFRTGKSAATTAVFNGVSKEDFEKKFWPTCRNITRDNAVGRIMFATNAIMKNSRLTRRAMLNMAVKEQSKAGARPHMSSLLWNMFTGSAPYTEMFRGTFHPGFIGNLMLSVGSALVPGRKNANVINSED
;
A
#
# COMPACT_ATOMS: atom_id res chain seq x y z
N PHE A 1 12.73 5.60 5.93
CA PHE A 1 12.11 5.64 7.27
C PHE A 1 13.11 5.22 8.38
N PHE A 2 13.69 4.02 8.32
CA PHE A 2 14.58 3.55 9.41
C PHE A 2 15.75 4.53 9.65
N ALA A 3 16.50 4.86 8.62
CA ALA A 3 17.65 5.77 8.72
C ALA A 3 17.25 7.15 9.23
N PHE A 4 16.14 7.72 8.72
CA PHE A 4 15.59 8.99 9.16
C PHE A 4 15.29 9.00 10.66
N PHE A 5 14.58 7.98 11.16
CA PHE A 5 14.23 7.90 12.58
C PHE A 5 15.43 7.59 13.46
N LEU A 6 16.34 6.73 12.99
CA LEU A 6 17.56 6.38 13.71
C LEU A 6 18.39 7.64 13.98
N LEU A 7 18.68 8.44 12.94
CA LEU A 7 19.42 9.68 13.03
C LEU A 7 18.68 10.75 13.85
N LYS A 8 17.36 10.92 13.61
CA LYS A 8 16.53 11.87 14.37
C LYS A 8 16.60 11.59 15.87
N MET A 9 16.51 10.33 16.28
CA MET A 9 16.55 9.95 17.70
C MET A 9 17.97 10.03 18.28
N ALA A 10 18.98 9.61 17.53
CA ALA A 10 20.38 9.70 17.94
C ALA A 10 20.79 11.15 18.19
N GLN A 11 20.42 12.08 17.30
CA GLN A 11 20.65 13.52 17.47
C GLN A 11 19.98 14.07 18.73
N THR A 12 18.80 13.54 19.12
CA THR A 12 18.09 14.02 20.32
C THR A 12 18.80 13.67 21.63
N ILE A 13 19.59 12.60 21.64
CA ILE A 13 20.33 12.13 22.83
C ILE A 13 21.85 12.28 22.69
N ASP A 14 22.30 13.04 21.67
CA ASP A 14 23.72 13.27 21.39
C ASP A 14 24.53 11.98 21.21
N LEU A 15 23.92 10.99 20.54
CA LEU A 15 24.56 9.71 20.20
C LEU A 15 25.21 9.82 18.82
N ASP A 16 26.53 9.66 18.77
CA ASP A 16 27.29 9.68 17.51
C ASP A 16 27.12 8.32 16.78
N ILE A 17 26.55 8.36 15.58
CA ILE A 17 26.33 7.21 14.72
C ILE A 17 26.58 7.54 13.24
N GLU A 18 27.10 6.58 12.51
CA GLU A 18 27.20 6.64 11.06
C GLU A 18 26.13 5.73 10.42
N VAL A 19 25.44 6.25 9.39
CA VAL A 19 24.38 5.53 8.69
C VAL A 19 24.66 5.51 7.20
N ASP A 20 24.87 4.30 6.65
CA ASP A 20 25.00 4.05 5.22
C ASP A 20 23.73 3.43 4.66
N ILE A 21 23.23 3.99 3.56
CA ILE A 21 22.07 3.49 2.83
C ILE A 21 22.57 2.90 1.51
N TYR A 22 22.50 1.57 1.37
CA TYR A 22 22.84 0.88 0.12
C TYR A 22 21.59 0.79 -0.76
N GLU A 23 21.49 1.66 -1.75
CA GLU A 23 20.46 1.66 -2.77
C GLU A 23 21.08 1.81 -4.15
N PRO A 24 21.15 0.74 -4.96
CA PRO A 24 21.82 0.78 -6.26
C PRO A 24 21.10 1.67 -7.28
N ARG A 25 19.81 1.94 -7.10
CA ARG A 25 19.00 2.73 -8.03
C ARG A 25 19.18 4.22 -7.75
N SER A 26 19.37 4.98 -8.83
CA SER A 26 19.11 6.42 -8.78
C SER A 26 17.69 6.62 -9.32
N PHE A 27 16.81 7.25 -8.55
CA PHE A 27 15.42 7.48 -8.96
C PHE A 27 15.30 8.57 -10.05
N ASN A 28 16.32 8.75 -10.89
CA ASN A 28 16.36 9.74 -11.97
C ASN A 28 15.79 9.18 -13.30
N TYR A 29 15.41 7.91 -13.33
CA TYR A 29 14.92 7.24 -14.54
C TYR A 29 13.47 6.81 -14.37
N CYS A 30 12.63 7.15 -15.33
CA CYS A 30 11.26 6.68 -15.43
C CYS A 30 11.19 5.21 -15.86
N GLY A 31 10.10 4.53 -15.50
CA GLY A 31 9.85 3.14 -15.85
C GLY A 31 10.61 2.14 -14.97
N PRO A 32 10.81 0.88 -15.43
CA PRO A 32 11.28 -0.22 -14.60
C PRO A 32 12.59 -0.01 -13.86
N ALA A 33 13.51 0.78 -14.42
CA ALA A 33 14.80 1.07 -13.80
C ALA A 33 14.69 1.95 -12.54
N GLY A 34 13.75 2.86 -12.50
CA GLY A 34 13.52 3.78 -11.38
C GLY A 34 12.18 3.61 -10.66
N CYS A 35 11.32 2.69 -11.14
CA CYS A 35 10.00 2.46 -10.57
C CYS A 35 10.03 1.44 -9.43
N ASN A 36 9.27 1.68 -8.38
CA ASN A 36 9.08 0.77 -7.24
C ASN A 36 7.71 0.06 -7.26
N HIS A 37 7.10 -0.12 -8.43
CA HIS A 37 5.93 -0.96 -8.70
C HIS A 37 4.88 -0.94 -7.57
N CYS A 38 4.19 0.19 -7.39
CA CYS A 38 3.26 0.37 -6.30
C CYS A 38 2.03 1.17 -6.76
N GLY A 39 0.87 0.85 -6.21
CA GLY A 39 -0.33 1.68 -6.39
C GLY A 39 -0.12 3.12 -5.91
N GLY A 40 0.76 3.32 -4.90
CA GLY A 40 1.18 4.65 -4.47
C GLY A 40 0.08 5.44 -3.77
N ILE A 41 -0.73 4.79 -2.93
CA ILE A 41 -1.70 5.47 -2.07
C ILE A 41 -1.14 5.58 -0.66
N VAL A 42 -1.13 6.80 -0.14
CA VAL A 42 -0.82 7.11 1.26
C VAL A 42 -2.13 7.52 1.95
N SER A 43 -2.56 6.72 2.91
CA SER A 43 -3.83 6.96 3.61
C SER A 43 -3.82 8.26 4.39
N GLU A 44 -5.01 8.80 4.62
CA GLU A 44 -5.25 9.99 5.43
C GLU A 44 -4.53 9.94 6.79
N SER A 45 -4.70 8.85 7.53
CA SER A 45 -4.06 8.66 8.84
C SER A 45 -2.53 8.63 8.72
N LEU A 46 -1.99 8.06 7.64
CA LEU A 46 -0.55 8.01 7.42
C LEU A 46 0.01 9.37 7.03
N VAL A 47 -0.67 10.15 6.18
CA VAL A 47 -0.27 11.54 5.85
C VAL A 47 -0.16 12.37 7.12
N GLN A 48 -1.14 12.28 8.03
CA GLN A 48 -1.15 13.00 9.30
C GLN A 48 -0.01 12.58 10.22
N ILE A 49 0.23 11.26 10.35
CA ILE A 49 1.30 10.74 11.20
C ILE A 49 2.67 11.10 10.63
N LEU A 50 2.86 11.06 9.32
CA LEU A 50 4.09 11.49 8.67
C LEU A 50 4.38 12.98 8.97
N ALA A 51 3.37 13.83 8.80
CA ALA A 51 3.49 15.26 9.08
C ALA A 51 3.83 15.53 10.56
N ALA A 52 3.21 14.82 11.50
CA ALA A 52 3.52 14.92 12.93
C ALA A 52 4.97 14.49 13.26
N GLU A 53 5.57 13.64 12.43
CA GLU A 53 6.97 13.25 12.56
C GLU A 53 7.95 14.19 11.81
N GLY A 54 7.42 15.23 11.17
CA GLY A 54 8.21 16.17 10.37
C GLY A 54 8.47 15.71 8.93
N ILE A 55 7.72 14.70 8.45
CA ILE A 55 7.75 14.24 7.06
C ILE A 55 6.54 14.83 6.34
N VAL A 56 6.69 16.04 5.81
CA VAL A 56 5.64 16.76 5.08
C VAL A 56 5.83 16.46 3.59
N LEU A 57 4.80 15.85 2.97
CA LEU A 57 4.85 15.51 1.56
C LEU A 57 4.75 16.78 0.70
N PRO A 58 5.75 17.09 -0.14
CA PRO A 58 5.69 18.23 -1.04
C PRO A 58 4.75 17.97 -2.22
N ASP A 59 4.30 19.02 -2.87
CA ASP A 59 3.45 18.98 -4.07
C ASP A 59 4.14 18.31 -5.26
N THR A 60 5.47 18.34 -5.33
CA THR A 60 6.26 17.61 -6.34
C THR A 60 6.16 16.10 -6.21
N VAL A 61 5.93 15.57 -5.00
CA VAL A 61 5.77 14.14 -4.71
C VAL A 61 4.30 13.72 -4.87
N VAL A 62 3.35 14.57 -4.47
CA VAL A 62 1.92 14.27 -4.52
C VAL A 62 1.38 14.50 -5.93
N GLN A 63 1.01 13.43 -6.61
CA GLN A 63 0.47 13.50 -7.98
C GLN A 63 -1.01 13.88 -8.02
N ARG A 64 -1.77 13.49 -6.99
CA ARG A 64 -3.19 13.83 -6.82
C ARG A 64 -3.60 13.70 -5.36
N GLY A 65 -4.35 14.69 -4.87
CA GLY A 65 -5.13 14.55 -3.64
C GLY A 65 -6.40 13.73 -3.94
N ILE A 66 -6.69 12.75 -3.12
CA ILE A 66 -7.87 11.87 -3.29
C ILE A 66 -8.91 12.24 -2.24
N GLU A 67 -10.11 12.55 -2.69
CA GLU A 67 -11.25 12.97 -1.86
C GLU A 67 -12.33 11.89 -1.70
N SER A 68 -12.39 10.93 -2.64
CA SER A 68 -13.40 9.87 -2.58
C SER A 68 -12.91 8.56 -3.18
N TYR A 69 -13.69 7.51 -2.92
CA TYR A 69 -13.58 6.21 -3.57
C TYR A 69 -14.87 5.88 -4.30
N VAL A 70 -14.79 5.57 -5.58
CA VAL A 70 -15.95 5.07 -6.34
C VAL A 70 -15.85 3.56 -6.42
N VAL A 71 -16.79 2.86 -5.80
CA VAL A 71 -16.85 1.40 -5.80
C VAL A 71 -17.77 0.93 -6.93
N HIS A 72 -17.20 0.18 -7.86
CA HIS A 72 -17.86 -0.38 -9.02
C HIS A 72 -18.15 -1.87 -8.81
N MET A 73 -19.40 -2.25 -9.05
CA MET A 73 -19.85 -3.63 -9.06
C MET A 73 -20.70 -3.88 -10.32
N ASP A 74 -20.95 -5.14 -10.65
CA ASP A 74 -21.86 -5.53 -11.74
C ASP A 74 -23.33 -5.08 -11.50
N VAL A 75 -23.66 -4.73 -10.27
CA VAL A 75 -25.00 -4.30 -9.83
C VAL A 75 -25.17 -2.80 -9.71
N GLY A 76 -24.12 -2.01 -9.92
CA GLY A 76 -24.12 -0.54 -9.88
C GLY A 76 -22.87 0.02 -9.20
N ASP A 77 -22.83 1.32 -9.05
CA ASP A 77 -21.71 2.09 -8.54
C ASP A 77 -22.12 2.95 -7.34
N VAL A 78 -21.18 3.22 -6.44
CA VAL A 78 -21.38 4.17 -5.34
C VAL A 78 -20.11 4.96 -5.08
N ALA A 79 -20.23 6.29 -5.02
CA ALA A 79 -19.17 7.16 -4.52
C ALA A 79 -19.22 7.18 -2.99
N ILE A 80 -18.06 7.03 -2.36
CA ILE A 80 -17.87 7.10 -0.92
C ILE A 80 -16.93 8.26 -0.67
N GLU A 81 -17.47 9.35 -0.18
CA GLU A 81 -16.74 10.56 0.13
C GLU A 81 -15.88 10.39 1.38
N SER A 82 -14.81 11.19 1.45
CA SER A 82 -14.00 11.29 2.66
C SER A 82 -14.88 11.70 3.85
N PRO A 83 -14.79 11.00 5.00
CA PRO A 83 -15.57 11.35 6.18
C PRO A 83 -15.37 12.79 6.69
N VAL A 84 -14.28 13.42 6.30
CA VAL A 84 -13.91 14.80 6.71
C VAL A 84 -14.02 15.80 5.56
N HIS A 85 -14.46 15.37 4.38
CA HIS A 85 -14.56 16.21 3.16
C HIS A 85 -13.28 16.97 2.81
N GLU A 86 -12.11 16.41 3.12
CA GLU A 86 -10.80 16.99 2.85
C GLU A 86 -9.92 16.03 2.04
N MET A 87 -9.19 16.56 1.07
CA MET A 87 -8.22 15.81 0.27
C MET A 87 -6.95 15.53 1.09
N ARG A 88 -6.97 14.50 1.92
CA ARG A 88 -5.84 14.12 2.77
C ARG A 88 -5.13 12.84 2.32
N ILE A 89 -5.76 12.05 1.46
CA ILE A 89 -5.14 10.87 0.86
C ILE A 89 -4.28 11.34 -0.31
N ALA A 90 -3.03 10.91 -0.36
CA ALA A 90 -2.13 11.23 -1.44
C ALA A 90 -1.96 10.05 -2.41
N ALA A 91 -2.16 10.30 -3.71
CA ALA A 91 -1.68 9.43 -4.76
C ALA A 91 -0.30 9.90 -5.21
N LEU A 92 0.68 9.01 -5.25
CA LEU A 92 2.07 9.32 -5.53
C LEU A 92 2.77 8.17 -6.28
N TYR A 93 3.98 8.44 -6.76
CA TYR A 93 4.90 7.40 -7.24
C TYR A 93 5.98 7.15 -6.19
N ARG A 94 6.24 5.88 -5.87
CA ARG A 94 7.36 5.52 -5.01
C ARG A 94 8.70 5.68 -5.73
N GLY A 95 8.75 5.33 -7.02
CA GLY A 95 9.85 5.64 -7.93
C GLY A 95 9.52 6.84 -8.81
N ASN A 96 10.26 7.02 -9.90
CA ASN A 96 10.17 8.20 -10.76
C ASN A 96 9.08 8.09 -11.85
N GLY A 97 8.01 7.36 -11.57
CA GLY A 97 6.85 7.23 -12.44
C GLY A 97 7.05 6.33 -13.66
N PRO A 98 6.04 6.25 -14.55
CA PRO A 98 6.07 5.44 -15.75
C PRO A 98 7.02 5.98 -16.82
N ARG A 99 7.34 5.15 -17.81
CA ARG A 99 7.98 5.63 -19.05
C ARG A 99 7.09 6.69 -19.69
N GLU A 100 7.66 7.61 -20.40
CA GLU A 100 6.94 8.71 -21.06
C GLU A 100 6.30 9.71 -20.10
N GLY A 101 6.84 9.86 -18.88
CA GLY A 101 6.38 10.82 -17.88
C GLY A 101 6.39 12.29 -18.32
N GLY A 102 6.94 12.59 -19.49
CA GLY A 102 6.99 13.94 -20.06
C GLY A 102 7.96 14.86 -19.31
N ASP A 103 7.86 16.15 -19.61
CA ASP A 103 8.69 17.20 -19.02
C ASP A 103 8.22 17.62 -17.60
N THR A 104 7.24 16.93 -17.02
CA THR A 104 6.77 17.22 -15.65
C THR A 104 7.76 16.63 -14.67
N PRO A 105 8.39 17.43 -13.82
CA PRO A 105 9.29 16.93 -12.80
C PRO A 105 8.50 16.16 -11.75
N LEU A 106 8.58 14.82 -11.81
CA LEU A 106 8.02 13.93 -10.81
C LEU A 106 9.10 13.61 -9.81
N GLU A 107 8.85 13.95 -8.55
CA GLU A 107 9.74 13.56 -7.46
C GLU A 107 9.30 12.19 -6.91
N SER A 108 10.25 11.26 -6.84
CA SER A 108 10.04 9.95 -6.24
C SER A 108 9.85 10.07 -4.73
N PHE A 109 8.81 9.45 -4.20
CA PHE A 109 8.60 9.39 -2.74
C PHE A 109 9.76 8.70 -2.01
N ASP A 110 10.33 7.64 -2.60
CA ASP A 110 11.45 6.93 -1.99
C ASP A 110 12.73 7.79 -2.03
N ASP A 111 12.94 8.57 -3.09
CA ASP A 111 14.08 9.52 -3.18
C ASP A 111 13.93 10.68 -2.19
N PHE A 112 12.74 11.26 -2.11
CA PHE A 112 12.39 12.26 -1.11
C PHE A 112 12.72 11.79 0.31
N LEU A 113 12.32 10.56 0.67
CA LEU A 113 12.64 10.00 1.99
C LEU A 113 14.14 9.74 2.18
N GLN A 114 14.86 9.37 1.11
CA GLN A 114 16.32 9.25 1.17
C GLN A 114 16.97 10.61 1.39
N GLY A 115 16.52 11.65 0.69
CA GLY A 115 16.96 13.03 0.88
C GLY A 115 16.81 13.49 2.32
N MET A 116 15.66 13.26 2.92
CA MET A 116 15.42 13.58 4.35
C MET A 116 16.37 12.84 5.31
N ALA A 117 16.81 11.64 4.98
CA ALA A 117 17.80 10.91 5.77
C ALA A 117 19.21 11.48 5.56
N VAL A 118 19.54 11.86 4.32
CA VAL A 118 20.82 12.53 3.98
C VAL A 118 20.95 13.88 4.69
N ASP A 119 19.90 14.67 4.72
CA ASP A 119 19.86 15.96 5.44
C ASP A 119 20.14 15.81 6.95
N ARG A 120 19.98 14.59 7.47
CA ARG A 120 20.31 14.21 8.86
C ARG A 120 21.66 13.53 9.03
N GLY A 121 22.44 13.39 7.94
CA GLY A 121 23.79 12.82 7.97
C GLY A 121 23.91 11.37 7.45
N ALA A 122 22.88 10.77 6.85
CA ALA A 122 23.04 9.48 6.17
C ALA A 122 23.85 9.62 4.87
N ARG A 123 24.62 8.59 4.54
CA ARG A 123 25.33 8.51 3.25
C ARG A 123 24.61 7.52 2.34
N ILE A 124 24.29 7.93 1.11
CA ILE A 124 23.76 7.01 0.09
C ILE A 124 24.91 6.41 -0.69
N ILE A 125 24.98 5.08 -0.71
CA ILE A 125 25.98 4.32 -1.45
C ILE A 125 25.26 3.58 -2.60
N ARG A 126 25.58 3.98 -3.85
CA ARG A 126 24.98 3.41 -5.07
C ARG A 126 25.63 2.06 -5.43
N GLN A 127 25.49 1.11 -4.51
CA GLN A 127 26.09 -0.21 -4.62
C GLN A 127 25.09 -1.30 -4.29
N LEU A 128 25.13 -2.41 -5.03
CA LEU A 128 24.28 -3.58 -4.79
C LEU A 128 24.92 -4.49 -3.75
N VAL A 129 24.22 -4.77 -2.67
CA VAL A 129 24.59 -5.82 -1.71
C VAL A 129 24.32 -7.18 -2.34
N THR A 130 25.34 -8.02 -2.42
CA THR A 130 25.30 -9.34 -3.05
C THR A 130 25.39 -10.50 -2.07
N GLY A 131 25.70 -10.24 -0.79
CA GLY A 131 25.78 -11.25 0.23
C GLY A 131 25.84 -10.70 1.65
N PHE A 132 25.65 -11.59 2.59
CA PHE A 132 25.75 -11.36 4.04
C PHE A 132 26.62 -12.43 4.67
N GLU A 133 27.57 -12.01 5.47
CA GLU A 133 28.39 -12.88 6.31
C GLU A 133 28.41 -12.33 7.74
N TRP A 134 28.87 -13.15 8.65
CA TRP A 134 29.11 -12.76 10.05
C TRP A 134 30.58 -12.98 10.39
N GLU A 135 31.24 -11.92 10.77
CA GLU A 135 32.59 -12.00 11.31
C GLU A 135 32.52 -11.78 12.84
N GLY A 136 32.61 -12.86 13.58
CA GLY A 136 32.28 -12.86 15.01
C GLY A 136 30.80 -12.56 15.23
N SER A 137 30.49 -11.49 15.98
CA SER A 137 29.12 -11.05 16.25
C SER A 137 28.62 -9.94 15.31
N ARG A 138 29.43 -9.45 14.37
CA ARG A 138 29.08 -8.32 13.51
C ARG A 138 28.69 -8.77 12.10
N PRO A 139 27.59 -8.25 11.55
CA PRO A 139 27.21 -8.48 10.17
C PRO A 139 28.20 -7.79 9.22
N GLN A 140 28.57 -8.50 8.16
CA GLN A 140 29.42 -8.04 7.08
C GLN A 140 28.65 -8.14 5.77
N LEU A 141 28.55 -7.01 5.06
CA LEU A 141 27.96 -6.95 3.72
C LEU A 141 29.00 -7.26 2.66
N GLN A 142 28.59 -7.97 1.63
CA GLN A 142 29.40 -8.26 0.44
C GLN A 142 28.84 -7.51 -0.76
N PHE A 143 29.73 -7.07 -1.65
CA PHE A 143 29.41 -6.33 -2.85
C PHE A 143 29.92 -7.02 -4.12
N ALA A 144 29.38 -6.64 -5.28
CA ALA A 144 29.71 -7.25 -6.57
C ALA A 144 31.20 -7.07 -6.97
N ASP A 145 31.86 -6.05 -6.44
CA ASP A 145 33.30 -5.78 -6.68
C ASP A 145 34.23 -6.56 -5.74
N GLY A 146 33.69 -7.48 -4.94
CA GLY A 146 34.43 -8.29 -3.96
C GLY A 146 34.77 -7.56 -2.65
N LYS A 147 34.43 -6.29 -2.53
CA LYS A 147 34.61 -5.56 -1.27
C LYS A 147 33.59 -6.00 -0.22
N THR A 148 33.93 -5.74 1.03
CA THR A 148 33.08 -5.99 2.19
C THR A 148 33.03 -4.78 3.11
N ALA A 149 31.94 -4.66 3.87
CA ALA A 149 31.79 -3.63 4.91
C ALA A 149 31.11 -4.22 6.14
N LYS A 150 31.65 -3.88 7.33
CA LYS A 150 31.16 -4.37 8.63
C LYS A 150 30.33 -3.29 9.31
N TYR A 151 29.25 -3.72 9.96
CA TYR A 151 28.35 -2.83 10.68
C TYR A 151 28.01 -3.36 12.06
N ASP A 152 27.60 -2.47 12.95
CA ASP A 152 27.05 -2.84 14.25
C ASP A 152 25.61 -3.30 14.16
N LEU A 153 24.86 -2.82 13.14
CA LEU A 153 23.49 -3.20 12.85
C LEU A 153 23.24 -3.12 11.34
N VAL A 154 22.53 -4.10 10.81
CA VAL A 154 21.99 -4.07 9.44
C VAL A 154 20.46 -4.07 9.48
N ALA A 155 19.84 -3.06 8.89
CA ALA A 155 18.41 -3.00 8.67
C ALA A 155 18.08 -3.32 7.20
N VAL A 156 17.36 -4.42 6.96
CA VAL A 156 17.02 -4.87 5.61
C VAL A 156 15.66 -4.28 5.23
N ALA A 157 15.67 -3.33 4.29
CA ALA A 157 14.50 -2.63 3.77
C ALA A 157 14.26 -2.91 2.26
N ALA A 158 14.84 -4.00 1.74
CA ALA A 158 14.90 -4.29 0.32
C ALA A 158 13.56 -4.71 -0.32
N GLY A 159 12.53 -4.97 0.50
CA GLY A 159 11.21 -5.43 0.04
C GLY A 159 11.20 -6.90 -0.40
N VAL A 160 10.00 -7.43 -0.66
CA VAL A 160 9.80 -8.85 -0.98
C VAL A 160 10.28 -9.24 -2.38
N ASN A 161 10.41 -8.27 -3.28
CA ASN A 161 10.84 -8.50 -4.66
C ASN A 161 12.37 -8.54 -4.84
N SER A 162 13.14 -8.33 -3.77
CA SER A 162 14.59 -8.32 -3.81
C SER A 162 15.18 -9.73 -3.70
N LYS A 163 16.25 -10.00 -4.47
CA LYS A 163 17.01 -11.25 -4.40
C LYS A 163 17.69 -11.45 -3.03
N ILE A 164 17.94 -10.39 -2.27
CA ILE A 164 18.47 -10.43 -0.90
C ILE A 164 17.62 -11.31 0.01
N MET A 165 16.31 -11.41 -0.25
CA MET A 165 15.41 -12.22 0.56
C MET A 165 15.72 -13.71 0.51
N GLY A 166 16.27 -14.22 -0.61
CA GLY A 166 16.76 -15.59 -0.74
C GLY A 166 18.04 -15.83 0.09
N MET A 167 18.97 -14.87 0.06
CA MET A 167 20.23 -14.96 0.80
C MET A 167 20.03 -14.99 2.31
N LEU A 168 18.98 -14.35 2.81
CA LEU A 168 18.62 -14.36 4.23
C LEU A 168 18.03 -15.70 4.70
N ALA A 169 17.55 -16.55 3.79
CA ALA A 169 17.01 -17.86 4.17
C ALA A 169 18.09 -18.78 4.74
N ASP A 170 19.34 -18.64 4.27
CA ASP A 170 20.49 -19.43 4.72
C ASP A 170 21.12 -18.88 6.01
N HIS A 171 20.61 -17.75 6.52
CA HIS A 171 21.10 -17.15 7.77
C HIS A 171 20.75 -18.02 8.97
N PRO A 172 21.65 -18.16 9.99
CA PRO A 172 21.42 -18.97 11.20
C PRO A 172 20.14 -18.62 11.99
N ALA A 173 19.64 -17.39 11.86
CA ALA A 173 18.36 -16.98 12.43
C ALA A 173 17.14 -17.59 11.71
N GLY A 174 17.31 -18.23 10.55
CA GLY A 174 16.27 -18.94 9.82
C GLY A 174 15.14 -17.99 9.34
N PHE A 175 15.49 -16.99 8.53
CA PHE A 175 14.51 -16.05 8.00
C PHE A 175 13.64 -16.70 6.88
N GLU A 176 12.56 -17.39 7.26
CA GLU A 176 11.61 -17.96 6.29
C GLU A 176 10.99 -16.86 5.42
N PRO A 177 10.95 -17.02 4.08
CA PRO A 177 10.30 -16.03 3.22
C PRO A 177 8.79 -15.94 3.53
N PRO A 178 8.17 -14.76 3.44
CA PRO A 178 6.73 -14.62 3.63
C PRO A 178 5.97 -15.29 2.49
N LYS A 179 4.72 -15.70 2.74
CA LYS A 179 3.82 -16.10 1.66
C LYS A 179 3.49 -14.87 0.80
N THR A 180 3.54 -15.04 -0.51
CA THR A 180 3.29 -13.95 -1.46
C THR A 180 2.26 -14.36 -2.51
N THR A 181 1.63 -13.39 -3.15
CA THR A 181 0.91 -13.50 -4.42
C THR A 181 1.42 -12.46 -5.40
N ARG A 182 1.00 -12.55 -6.65
CA ARG A 182 1.35 -11.56 -7.67
C ARG A 182 0.22 -10.54 -7.80
N ALA A 183 0.58 -9.26 -7.85
CA ALA A 183 -0.28 -8.21 -8.36
C ALA A 183 0.06 -7.94 -9.84
N CYS A 184 -0.85 -7.32 -10.57
CA CYS A 184 -0.55 -6.73 -11.87
C CYS A 184 -0.74 -5.22 -11.74
N ILE A 185 0.25 -4.45 -12.17
CA ILE A 185 0.20 -3.00 -12.18
C ILE A 185 0.45 -2.54 -13.61
N CYS A 186 -0.46 -1.74 -14.14
CA CYS A 186 -0.38 -1.15 -15.46
C CYS A 186 -0.54 0.37 -15.35
N GLU A 187 0.26 1.11 -16.10
CA GLU A 187 0.13 2.55 -16.22
C GLU A 187 -0.49 2.90 -17.57
N PHE A 188 -1.52 3.71 -17.55
CA PHE A 188 -2.21 4.22 -18.74
C PHE A 188 -2.00 5.73 -18.81
N ARG A 189 -1.91 6.26 -20.02
CA ARG A 189 -1.72 7.67 -20.25
C ARG A 189 -2.89 8.26 -21.06
N SER A 190 -3.29 9.46 -20.71
CA SER A 190 -4.18 10.35 -21.48
C SER A 190 -3.76 11.79 -21.19
N THR A 191 -4.61 12.76 -21.53
CA THR A 191 -4.41 14.13 -21.08
C THR A 191 -4.83 14.27 -19.61
N GLU A 192 -4.22 15.20 -18.88
CA GLU A 192 -4.62 15.47 -17.50
C GLU A 192 -6.08 15.90 -17.40
N GLN A 193 -6.53 16.71 -18.37
CA GLN A 193 -7.92 17.14 -18.44
C GLN A 193 -8.89 15.97 -18.60
N GLU A 194 -8.57 15.01 -19.46
CA GLU A 194 -9.40 13.82 -19.67
C GLU A 194 -9.39 12.89 -18.45
N MET A 195 -8.22 12.72 -17.80
CA MET A 195 -8.13 11.98 -16.55
C MET A 195 -8.98 12.63 -15.45
N LEU A 196 -8.94 13.96 -15.35
CA LEU A 196 -9.75 14.70 -14.38
C LEU A 196 -11.24 14.56 -14.69
N ARG A 197 -11.65 14.65 -15.96
CA ARG A 197 -13.04 14.49 -16.38
C ARG A 197 -13.60 13.10 -16.09
N MET A 198 -12.80 12.03 -16.32
CA MET A 198 -13.25 10.65 -16.18
C MET A 198 -13.12 10.09 -14.77
N LEU A 199 -12.04 10.41 -14.10
CA LEU A 199 -11.71 9.84 -12.80
C LEU A 199 -11.85 10.84 -11.65
N GLY A 200 -11.85 12.14 -11.94
CA GLY A 200 -11.87 13.18 -10.92
C GLY A 200 -10.69 13.09 -9.96
N SER A 201 -10.96 13.37 -8.69
CA SER A 201 -10.05 13.16 -7.56
C SER A 201 -10.45 11.89 -6.78
N SER A 202 -10.84 10.83 -7.48
CA SER A 202 -11.35 9.59 -6.89
C SER A 202 -10.52 8.39 -7.26
N VAL A 203 -10.36 7.46 -6.33
CA VAL A 203 -9.88 6.12 -6.64
C VAL A 203 -11.07 5.24 -7.02
N HIS A 204 -11.03 4.66 -8.20
CA HIS A 204 -12.07 3.76 -8.68
C HIS A 204 -11.71 2.32 -8.34
N VAL A 205 -12.52 1.68 -7.49
CA VAL A 205 -12.32 0.29 -7.03
C VAL A 205 -13.35 -0.62 -7.68
N PHE A 206 -12.90 -1.75 -8.18
CA PHE A 206 -13.72 -2.73 -8.89
C PHE A 206 -13.83 -4.02 -8.07
N LEU A 207 -15.04 -4.37 -7.71
CA LEU A 207 -15.43 -5.63 -7.03
C LEU A 207 -16.28 -6.47 -7.98
N LEU A 208 -15.66 -6.97 -9.06
CA LEU A 208 -16.33 -7.72 -10.12
C LEU A 208 -16.31 -9.22 -9.85
N ASP A 209 -17.32 -9.93 -10.35
CA ASP A 209 -17.41 -11.38 -10.28
C ASP A 209 -16.58 -12.03 -11.40
N ILE A 210 -15.26 -11.88 -11.27
CA ILE A 210 -14.27 -12.48 -12.16
C ILE A 210 -13.51 -13.55 -11.37
N PRO A 211 -13.44 -14.81 -11.84
CA PRO A 211 -12.70 -15.86 -11.16
C PRO A 211 -11.24 -15.51 -10.91
N ARG A 212 -10.68 -15.91 -9.76
CA ARG A 212 -9.30 -15.62 -9.33
C ARG A 212 -8.99 -14.14 -9.08
N PHE A 213 -9.98 -13.28 -9.20
CA PHE A 213 -9.85 -11.83 -9.08
C PHE A 213 -10.37 -11.37 -7.72
N GLU A 214 -9.52 -10.75 -6.91
CA GLU A 214 -9.94 -10.19 -5.62
C GLU A 214 -10.55 -8.81 -5.78
N PHE A 215 -9.77 -7.87 -6.29
CA PHE A 215 -10.20 -6.52 -6.61
C PHE A 215 -9.21 -5.85 -7.56
N ALA A 216 -9.63 -4.75 -8.18
CA ALA A 216 -8.73 -3.81 -8.83
C ALA A 216 -9.02 -2.39 -8.39
N ALA A 217 -8.04 -1.50 -8.63
CA ALA A 217 -8.19 -0.07 -8.45
C ALA A 217 -7.60 0.67 -9.63
N ILE A 218 -8.26 1.76 -10.04
CA ILE A 218 -7.74 2.76 -10.99
C ILE A 218 -7.49 4.03 -10.18
N ILE A 219 -6.25 4.50 -10.19
CA ILE A 219 -5.75 5.57 -9.36
C ILE A 219 -5.28 6.70 -10.26
N PRO A 220 -5.92 7.89 -10.26
CA PRO A 220 -5.48 9.01 -11.06
C PRO A 220 -4.18 9.63 -10.52
N LYS A 221 -3.25 9.97 -11.41
CA LYS A 221 -1.96 10.59 -11.12
C LYS A 221 -1.56 11.55 -12.23
N GLY A 222 -2.10 12.76 -12.21
CA GLY A 222 -1.90 13.72 -13.31
C GLY A 222 -2.41 13.16 -14.63
N PRO A 223 -1.58 13.12 -15.69
CA PRO A 223 -1.95 12.58 -17.00
C PRO A 223 -1.95 11.04 -17.07
N PHE A 224 -1.70 10.37 -15.95
CA PHE A 224 -1.65 8.91 -15.86
C PHE A 224 -2.77 8.36 -14.98
N ALA A 225 -3.12 7.09 -15.24
CA ALA A 225 -3.91 6.26 -14.35
C ALA A 225 -3.16 4.96 -14.07
N THR A 226 -2.87 4.72 -12.79
CA THR A 226 -2.31 3.45 -12.32
C THR A 226 -3.43 2.45 -12.11
N VAL A 227 -3.46 1.37 -12.89
CA VAL A 227 -4.36 0.23 -12.67
C VAL A 227 -3.63 -0.82 -11.84
N VAL A 228 -4.14 -1.10 -10.68
CA VAL A 228 -3.64 -2.16 -9.78
C VAL A 228 -4.66 -3.28 -9.75
N MET A 229 -4.23 -4.50 -10.05
CA MET A 229 -5.06 -5.71 -9.96
C MET A 229 -4.46 -6.66 -8.94
N VAL A 230 -5.31 -7.20 -8.06
CA VAL A 230 -4.94 -8.17 -7.03
C VAL A 230 -5.80 -9.42 -7.20
N GLY A 231 -5.17 -10.58 -7.14
CA GLY A 231 -5.84 -11.86 -7.28
C GLY A 231 -4.86 -13.02 -7.24
N GLU A 232 -5.35 -14.22 -7.59
CA GLU A 232 -4.54 -15.42 -7.69
C GLU A 232 -4.18 -15.68 -9.16
N ASP A 233 -2.90 -15.98 -9.41
CA ASP A 233 -2.38 -16.34 -10.73
C ASP A 233 -2.86 -15.39 -11.87
N LEU A 234 -2.63 -14.10 -11.72
CA LEU A 234 -2.99 -13.08 -12.69
C LEU A 234 -2.17 -13.25 -13.98
N ASP A 235 -2.79 -13.90 -14.98
CA ASP A 235 -2.27 -14.06 -16.33
C ASP A 235 -2.72 -12.89 -17.25
N GLU A 236 -2.26 -12.89 -18.51
CA GLU A 236 -2.60 -11.85 -19.48
C GLU A 236 -4.10 -11.92 -19.88
N GLU A 237 -4.64 -13.12 -19.95
CA GLU A 237 -6.05 -13.32 -20.28
C GLU A 237 -6.97 -12.68 -19.24
N LEU A 238 -6.65 -12.86 -17.95
CA LEU A 238 -7.41 -12.26 -16.85
C LEU A 238 -7.29 -10.73 -16.86
N VAL A 239 -6.10 -10.18 -17.14
CA VAL A 239 -5.90 -8.73 -17.31
C VAL A 239 -6.74 -8.21 -18.47
N HIS A 240 -6.72 -8.87 -19.63
CA HIS A 240 -7.52 -8.49 -20.77
C HIS A 240 -9.03 -8.64 -20.51
N ARG A 241 -9.46 -9.67 -19.79
CA ARG A 241 -10.83 -9.85 -19.38
C ARG A 241 -11.31 -8.68 -18.51
N PHE A 242 -10.51 -8.29 -17.53
CA PHE A 242 -10.80 -7.13 -16.68
C PHE A 242 -10.92 -5.84 -17.52
N LEU A 243 -9.93 -5.53 -18.35
CA LEU A 243 -9.92 -4.31 -19.14
C LEU A 243 -11.04 -4.23 -20.21
N ARG A 244 -11.58 -5.40 -20.63
CA ARG A 244 -12.72 -5.47 -21.55
C ARG A 244 -14.09 -5.45 -20.85
N ASP A 245 -14.12 -5.55 -19.53
CA ASP A 245 -15.37 -5.53 -18.78
C ASP A 245 -16.10 -4.19 -19.03
N PRO A 246 -17.40 -4.20 -19.34
CA PRO A 246 -18.16 -2.97 -19.62
C PRO A 246 -18.12 -1.96 -18.47
N VAL A 247 -18.04 -2.44 -17.22
CA VAL A 247 -17.95 -1.56 -16.03
C VAL A 247 -16.61 -0.83 -16.01
N VAL A 248 -15.51 -1.51 -16.38
CA VAL A 248 -14.17 -0.92 -16.44
C VAL A 248 -14.05 0.03 -17.63
N ARG A 249 -14.55 -0.38 -18.80
CA ARG A 249 -14.43 0.41 -20.03
C ARG A 249 -15.12 1.77 -19.95
N ARG A 250 -16.25 1.88 -19.25
CA ARG A 250 -16.93 3.17 -19.08
C ARG A 250 -16.21 4.11 -18.11
N THR A 251 -15.27 3.60 -17.33
CA THR A 251 -14.50 4.38 -16.35
C THR A 251 -13.18 4.90 -16.94
N LEU A 252 -12.66 4.24 -17.97
CA LEU A 252 -11.42 4.64 -18.64
C LEU A 252 -11.70 5.58 -19.81
N PRO A 253 -10.81 6.56 -20.08
CA PRO A 253 -10.89 7.40 -21.28
C PRO A 253 -10.94 6.55 -22.56
N THR A 254 -11.70 7.01 -23.57
CA THR A 254 -11.80 6.32 -24.86
C THR A 254 -10.51 6.33 -25.66
N ASP A 255 -9.71 7.39 -25.50
CA ASP A 255 -8.45 7.62 -26.20
C ASP A 255 -7.23 7.20 -25.38
N ILE A 256 -7.44 6.31 -24.42
CA ILE A 256 -6.39 5.85 -23.54
C ILE A 256 -5.31 5.10 -24.32
N VAL A 257 -4.07 5.56 -24.19
CA VAL A 257 -2.93 4.85 -24.74
C VAL A 257 -2.74 3.55 -23.95
N PRO A 258 -2.74 2.38 -24.64
CA PRO A 258 -2.57 1.10 -23.94
C PRO A 258 -1.26 1.09 -23.15
N CYS A 259 -1.37 0.56 -21.97
CA CYS A 259 -0.32 0.25 -21.01
C CYS A 259 1.13 0.66 -21.40
N VAL A 260 1.52 1.88 -21.06
CA VAL A 260 2.90 2.39 -21.32
C VAL A 260 3.94 1.68 -20.47
N CYS A 261 3.50 1.06 -19.36
CA CYS A 261 4.36 0.29 -18.47
C CYS A 261 3.53 -0.74 -17.69
N SER A 262 3.99 -1.98 -17.63
CA SER A 262 3.35 -3.02 -16.81
C SER A 262 4.37 -3.82 -16.00
N CYS A 263 3.94 -4.30 -14.85
CA CYS A 263 4.74 -5.19 -14.00
C CYS A 263 3.84 -6.13 -13.17
N LYS A 264 4.44 -7.24 -12.74
CA LYS A 264 3.78 -8.25 -11.91
C LYS A 264 4.56 -8.44 -10.59
N PRO A 265 4.54 -7.45 -9.68
CA PRO A 265 5.27 -7.56 -8.42
C PRO A 265 4.65 -8.61 -7.50
N LEU A 266 5.51 -9.21 -6.66
CA LEU A 266 5.07 -9.97 -5.52
C LEU A 266 4.57 -9.03 -4.43
N ILE A 267 3.46 -9.38 -3.80
CA ILE A 267 2.93 -8.74 -2.61
C ILE A 267 2.79 -9.75 -1.48
N ASN A 268 3.02 -9.31 -0.25
CA ASN A 268 2.97 -10.17 0.92
C ASN A 268 1.54 -10.54 1.30
N LEU A 269 1.29 -11.84 1.48
CA LEU A 269 0.08 -12.39 2.08
C LEU A 269 0.26 -12.77 3.54
N GLY A 270 1.48 -12.77 4.04
CA GLY A 270 1.80 -13.20 5.39
C GLY A 270 2.99 -12.46 5.97
N ALA A 271 3.05 -12.44 7.29
CA ALA A 271 4.20 -11.94 8.01
C ALA A 271 5.29 -12.99 8.07
N ARG A 272 6.54 -12.55 7.99
CA ARG A 272 7.70 -13.37 8.32
C ARG A 272 7.70 -13.68 9.82
N LYS A 273 8.00 -14.90 10.19
CA LYS A 273 8.23 -15.26 11.57
C LYS A 273 9.57 -14.68 12.02
N ARG A 274 9.57 -13.90 13.11
CA ARG A 274 10.78 -13.30 13.69
C ARG A 274 11.62 -12.52 12.68
N PRO A 275 11.17 -11.30 12.25
CA PRO A 275 11.90 -10.48 11.30
C PRO A 275 13.09 -9.75 11.96
N TYR A 276 13.83 -10.42 12.81
CA TYR A 276 14.98 -9.91 13.53
C TYR A 276 15.92 -11.05 13.99
N GLY A 277 17.17 -10.73 14.17
CA GLY A 277 18.22 -11.55 14.74
C GLY A 277 19.16 -10.68 15.55
N ASP A 278 20.30 -11.24 15.96
CA ASP A 278 21.35 -10.44 16.57
C ASP A 278 21.95 -9.51 15.52
N ARG A 279 21.93 -8.20 15.80
CA ARG A 279 22.44 -7.13 14.90
C ARG A 279 21.85 -7.09 13.48
N ILE A 280 20.67 -7.67 13.31
CA ILE A 280 19.93 -7.60 12.03
C ILE A 280 18.44 -7.46 12.28
N VAL A 281 17.77 -6.58 11.51
CA VAL A 281 16.34 -6.36 11.55
C VAL A 281 15.76 -6.22 10.15
N LEU A 282 14.61 -6.83 9.88
CA LEU A 282 13.92 -6.78 8.61
C LEU A 282 12.67 -5.89 8.77
N ILE A 283 12.56 -4.85 7.94
CA ILE A 283 11.51 -3.82 8.04
C ILE A 283 10.65 -3.77 6.78
N GLY A 284 9.42 -3.30 6.93
CA GLY A 284 8.46 -3.23 5.83
C GLY A 284 8.22 -4.60 5.19
N ASP A 285 8.14 -4.62 3.86
CA ASP A 285 7.87 -5.84 3.09
C ASP A 285 8.97 -6.91 3.17
N SER A 286 10.17 -6.55 3.63
CA SER A 286 11.19 -7.54 3.95
C SER A 286 10.86 -8.36 5.20
N GLY A 287 10.07 -7.81 6.11
CA GLY A 287 9.69 -8.41 7.39
C GLY A 287 8.20 -8.62 7.54
N VAL A 288 7.50 -7.60 7.98
CA VAL A 288 6.07 -7.64 8.29
C VAL A 288 5.35 -6.45 7.68
N THR A 289 4.31 -6.73 6.90
CA THR A 289 3.46 -5.73 6.27
C THR A 289 1.97 -6.04 6.47
N ARG A 290 1.09 -5.10 6.13
CA ARG A 290 -0.35 -5.34 6.14
C ARG A 290 -0.79 -6.14 4.92
N LEU A 291 -1.81 -6.96 5.11
CA LEU A 291 -2.39 -7.79 4.07
C LEU A 291 -2.99 -6.91 2.96
N TYR A 292 -2.55 -7.09 1.73
CA TYR A 292 -2.99 -6.42 0.48
C TYR A 292 -2.85 -4.90 0.40
N LYS A 293 -2.55 -4.20 1.48
CA LYS A 293 -2.55 -2.72 1.51
C LYS A 293 -1.57 -2.15 2.52
N ASP A 294 -1.37 -0.80 2.45
CA ASP A 294 -0.64 -0.02 3.44
C ASP A 294 0.80 -0.50 3.70
N GLY A 295 1.50 -0.92 2.63
CA GLY A 295 2.92 -1.29 2.71
C GLY A 295 3.81 -0.12 3.17
N ILE A 296 3.49 1.11 2.73
CA ILE A 296 4.20 2.33 3.15
C ILE A 296 4.02 2.55 4.65
N GLY A 297 2.80 2.44 5.17
CA GLY A 297 2.53 2.57 6.59
C GLY A 297 3.15 1.45 7.44
N ALA A 298 3.22 0.23 6.91
CA ALA A 298 3.93 -0.86 7.59
C ALA A 298 5.44 -0.58 7.64
N ALA A 299 6.03 -0.08 6.54
CA ALA A 299 7.44 0.31 6.49
C ALA A 299 7.74 1.46 7.47
N PHE A 300 6.85 2.45 7.56
CA PHE A 300 6.94 3.52 8.55
C PHE A 300 6.93 2.97 9.98
N ARG A 301 5.90 2.18 10.33
CA ARG A 301 5.74 1.65 11.71
C ARG A 301 6.87 0.73 12.12
N THR A 302 7.28 -0.19 11.25
CA THR A 302 8.37 -1.13 11.54
C THR A 302 9.72 -0.42 11.53
N GLY A 303 9.95 0.50 10.60
CA GLY A 303 11.18 1.29 10.54
C GLY A 303 11.38 2.16 11.79
N LYS A 304 10.33 2.90 12.21
CA LYS A 304 10.37 3.70 13.44
C LYS A 304 10.59 2.84 14.68
N SER A 305 9.86 1.72 14.80
CA SER A 305 9.99 0.81 15.95
C SER A 305 11.37 0.17 16.05
N ALA A 306 11.95 -0.24 14.90
CA ALA A 306 13.30 -0.80 14.86
C ALA A 306 14.36 0.27 15.24
N ALA A 307 14.23 1.50 14.71
CA ALA A 307 15.12 2.61 15.04
C ALA A 307 15.04 2.96 16.53
N THR A 308 13.82 3.05 17.10
CA THR A 308 13.61 3.28 18.54
C THR A 308 14.27 2.21 19.38
N THR A 309 14.14 0.94 18.99
CA THR A 309 14.77 -0.17 19.68
C THR A 309 16.30 -0.05 19.65
N ALA A 310 16.86 0.20 18.47
CA ALA A 310 18.30 0.30 18.28
C ALA A 310 18.94 1.42 19.12
N VAL A 311 18.29 2.61 19.15
CA VAL A 311 18.83 3.78 19.86
C VAL A 311 18.68 3.68 21.37
N PHE A 312 17.52 3.22 21.87
CA PHE A 312 17.20 3.30 23.30
C PHE A 312 17.32 1.99 24.06
N ASN A 313 17.46 0.86 23.38
CA ASN A 313 17.50 -0.45 24.06
C ASN A 313 18.71 -1.30 23.65
N GLY A 314 19.12 -1.26 22.40
CA GLY A 314 20.24 -2.01 21.87
C GLY A 314 19.92 -2.73 20.56
N VAL A 315 20.88 -3.50 20.08
CA VAL A 315 20.84 -4.16 18.77
C VAL A 315 20.89 -5.70 18.87
N SER A 316 20.77 -6.24 20.09
CA SER A 316 20.73 -7.68 20.29
C SER A 316 19.39 -8.27 19.85
N LYS A 317 19.39 -9.57 19.62
CA LYS A 317 18.15 -10.32 19.32
C LYS A 317 17.11 -10.13 20.42
N GLU A 318 17.53 -10.13 21.69
CA GLU A 318 16.66 -9.97 22.86
C GLU A 318 16.02 -8.59 22.92
N ASP A 319 16.75 -7.53 22.52
CA ASP A 319 16.23 -6.17 22.46
C ASP A 319 15.14 -6.05 21.40
N PHE A 320 15.39 -6.58 20.20
CA PHE A 320 14.39 -6.61 19.13
C PHE A 320 13.19 -7.50 19.49
N GLU A 321 13.39 -8.61 20.19
CA GLU A 321 12.28 -9.46 20.65
C GLU A 321 11.38 -8.73 21.64
N LYS A 322 11.96 -7.98 22.56
CA LYS A 322 11.21 -7.28 23.61
C LYS A 322 10.53 -6.01 23.09
N LYS A 323 11.16 -5.26 22.17
CA LYS A 323 10.76 -3.89 21.84
C LYS A 323 10.23 -3.72 20.40
N PHE A 324 10.84 -4.37 19.42
CA PHE A 324 10.44 -4.32 18.02
C PHE A 324 9.33 -5.34 17.67
N TRP A 325 9.47 -6.58 18.17
CA TRP A 325 8.52 -7.65 17.86
C TRP A 325 7.07 -7.35 18.26
N PRO A 326 6.74 -6.67 19.36
CA PRO A 326 5.36 -6.28 19.66
C PRO A 326 4.67 -5.51 18.53
N THR A 327 5.38 -4.59 17.85
CA THR A 327 4.87 -3.86 16.68
C THR A 327 4.55 -4.81 15.54
N CYS A 328 5.49 -5.71 15.21
CA CYS A 328 5.31 -6.72 14.16
C CYS A 328 4.15 -7.67 14.46
N ARG A 329 4.07 -8.13 15.71
CA ARG A 329 3.01 -9.03 16.18
C ARG A 329 1.62 -8.40 16.11
N ASN A 330 1.51 -7.11 16.38
CA ASN A 330 0.24 -6.39 16.26
C ASN A 330 -0.23 -6.36 14.80
N ILE A 331 0.66 -6.06 13.85
CA ILE A 331 0.34 -6.12 12.40
C ILE A 331 -0.05 -7.56 12.00
N THR A 332 0.67 -8.56 12.48
CA THR A 332 0.39 -9.97 12.17
C THR A 332 -0.96 -10.43 12.70
N ARG A 333 -1.33 -10.01 13.92
CA ARG A 333 -2.66 -10.31 14.51
C ARG A 333 -3.77 -9.63 13.75
N ASP A 334 -3.57 -8.37 13.37
CA ASP A 334 -4.52 -7.63 12.54
C ASP A 334 -4.72 -8.30 11.18
N ASN A 335 -3.65 -8.78 10.55
CA ASN A 335 -3.71 -9.54 9.30
C ASN A 335 -4.51 -10.85 9.42
N ALA A 336 -4.49 -11.50 10.60
CA ALA A 336 -5.30 -12.71 10.80
C ALA A 336 -6.80 -12.40 10.73
N VAL A 337 -7.23 -11.27 11.31
CA VAL A 337 -8.60 -10.78 11.15
C VAL A 337 -8.88 -10.36 9.71
N GLY A 338 -7.92 -9.69 9.07
CA GLY A 338 -8.02 -9.31 7.65
C GLY A 338 -8.29 -10.52 6.74
N ARG A 339 -7.64 -11.67 6.96
CA ARG A 339 -7.90 -12.89 6.18
C ARG A 339 -9.34 -13.38 6.32
N ILE A 340 -9.90 -13.31 7.53
CA ILE A 340 -11.31 -13.67 7.76
C ILE A 340 -12.22 -12.71 6.99
N MET A 341 -11.94 -11.42 7.03
CA MET A 341 -12.73 -10.41 6.31
C MET A 341 -12.66 -10.62 4.79
N PHE A 342 -11.48 -10.88 4.21
CA PHE A 342 -11.35 -11.17 2.78
C PHE A 342 -12.03 -12.48 2.39
N ALA A 343 -11.92 -13.55 3.19
CA ALA A 343 -12.65 -14.79 2.94
C ALA A 343 -14.17 -14.59 2.97
N THR A 344 -14.67 -13.80 3.91
CA THR A 344 -16.10 -13.43 3.97
C THR A 344 -16.49 -12.57 2.77
N ASN A 345 -15.65 -11.60 2.37
CA ASN A 345 -15.88 -10.78 1.20
C ASN A 345 -15.95 -11.61 -0.09
N ALA A 346 -15.11 -12.63 -0.24
CA ALA A 346 -15.17 -13.54 -1.38
C ALA A 346 -16.53 -14.24 -1.50
N ILE A 347 -17.08 -14.72 -0.38
CA ILE A 347 -18.43 -15.33 -0.34
C ILE A 347 -19.50 -14.27 -0.71
N MET A 348 -19.40 -13.09 -0.17
CA MET A 348 -20.35 -12.00 -0.43
C MET A 348 -20.27 -11.53 -1.89
N LYS A 349 -19.07 -11.47 -2.47
CA LYS A 349 -18.82 -11.11 -3.87
C LYS A 349 -19.48 -12.10 -4.86
N ASN A 350 -19.55 -13.37 -4.51
CA ASN A 350 -20.15 -14.41 -5.38
C ASN A 350 -21.70 -14.38 -5.40
N SER A 351 -22.35 -13.58 -4.53
CA SER A 351 -23.80 -13.44 -4.47
C SER A 351 -24.27 -12.10 -4.99
N ARG A 352 -25.00 -12.08 -6.10
CA ARG A 352 -25.59 -10.84 -6.66
C ARG A 352 -26.51 -10.14 -5.68
N LEU A 353 -27.25 -10.90 -4.86
CA LEU A 353 -28.10 -10.35 -3.81
C LEU A 353 -27.31 -9.58 -2.76
N THR A 354 -26.21 -10.17 -2.32
CA THR A 354 -25.35 -9.56 -1.31
C THR A 354 -24.65 -8.30 -1.84
N ARG A 355 -24.15 -8.34 -3.09
CA ARG A 355 -23.59 -7.15 -3.75
C ARG A 355 -24.61 -6.02 -3.84
N ARG A 356 -25.87 -6.32 -4.21
CA ARG A 356 -26.97 -5.32 -4.22
C ARG A 356 -27.26 -4.77 -2.83
N ALA A 357 -27.30 -5.62 -1.81
CA ALA A 357 -27.56 -5.19 -0.45
C ALA A 357 -26.46 -4.25 0.07
N MET A 358 -25.19 -4.55 -0.20
CA MET A 358 -24.04 -3.71 0.15
C MET A 358 -24.13 -2.36 -0.57
N LEU A 359 -24.37 -2.38 -1.88
CA LEU A 359 -24.51 -1.17 -2.69
C LEU A 359 -25.66 -0.29 -2.17
N ASN A 360 -26.86 -0.87 -1.99
CA ASN A 360 -28.03 -0.15 -1.50
C ASN A 360 -27.82 0.47 -0.11
N MET A 361 -27.09 -0.24 0.77
CA MET A 361 -26.76 0.27 2.09
C MET A 361 -25.82 1.47 1.98
N ALA A 362 -24.73 1.35 1.19
CA ALA A 362 -23.79 2.44 1.00
C ALA A 362 -24.43 3.67 0.33
N VAL A 363 -25.21 3.49 -0.75
CA VAL A 363 -25.95 4.57 -1.42
C VAL A 363 -26.90 5.28 -0.45
N LYS A 364 -27.65 4.53 0.37
CA LYS A 364 -28.55 5.11 1.35
C LYS A 364 -27.83 5.90 2.44
N GLU A 365 -26.64 5.46 2.84
CA GLU A 365 -25.81 6.17 3.82
C GLU A 365 -25.25 7.47 3.23
N GLN A 366 -24.78 7.45 1.96
CA GLN A 366 -24.24 8.64 1.29
C GLN A 366 -25.33 9.66 0.92
N SER A 367 -26.59 9.22 0.70
CA SER A 367 -27.70 10.11 0.34
C SER A 367 -28.38 10.79 1.53
N LYS A 368 -28.09 10.41 2.78
CA LYS A 368 -28.73 10.95 3.97
C LYS A 368 -27.74 11.69 4.86
N ALA A 369 -27.88 13.02 4.94
CA ALA A 369 -27.13 13.81 5.90
C ALA A 369 -27.41 13.31 7.35
N GLY A 370 -26.37 13.06 8.13
CA GLY A 370 -26.45 12.59 9.50
C GLY A 370 -26.71 11.09 9.70
N ALA A 371 -26.78 10.29 8.64
CA ALA A 371 -26.78 8.84 8.75
C ALA A 371 -25.43 8.35 9.30
N ARG A 372 -25.44 7.36 10.19
CA ARG A 372 -24.17 6.71 10.61
C ARG A 372 -23.64 5.86 9.45
N PRO A 373 -22.46 6.15 8.92
CA PRO A 373 -21.96 5.53 7.70
C PRO A 373 -21.28 4.19 8.00
N HIS A 374 -22.05 3.16 8.32
CA HIS A 374 -21.52 1.85 8.69
C HIS A 374 -20.86 1.11 7.52
N MET A 375 -21.58 0.94 6.40
CA MET A 375 -21.06 0.27 5.20
C MET A 375 -20.04 1.14 4.48
N SER A 376 -20.33 2.43 4.34
CA SER A 376 -19.43 3.40 3.72
C SER A 376 -18.12 3.51 4.51
N SER A 377 -18.15 3.54 5.84
CA SER A 377 -16.93 3.52 6.65
C SER A 377 -16.16 2.21 6.54
N LEU A 378 -16.87 1.08 6.45
CA LEU A 378 -16.21 -0.22 6.24
C LEU A 378 -15.46 -0.24 4.91
N LEU A 379 -16.11 0.16 3.82
CA LEU A 379 -15.51 0.22 2.49
C LEU A 379 -14.37 1.25 2.43
N TRP A 380 -14.59 2.45 2.99
CA TRP A 380 -13.55 3.47 3.09
C TRP A 380 -12.28 2.93 3.77
N ASN A 381 -12.42 2.40 4.98
CA ASN A 381 -11.29 1.87 5.73
C ASN A 381 -10.65 0.64 5.07
N MET A 382 -11.46 -0.16 4.37
CA MET A 382 -10.94 -1.33 3.62
C MET A 382 -10.03 -0.90 2.48
N PHE A 383 -10.37 0.15 1.72
CA PHE A 383 -9.59 0.57 0.56
C PHE A 383 -8.48 1.57 0.91
N THR A 384 -8.69 2.46 1.86
CA THR A 384 -7.67 3.44 2.28
C THR A 384 -6.58 2.84 3.16
N GLY A 385 -6.92 1.83 3.97
CA GLY A 385 -6.02 1.34 5.01
C GLY A 385 -5.96 2.22 6.26
N SER A 386 -6.85 3.20 6.40
CA SER A 386 -6.86 4.15 7.52
C SER A 386 -7.11 3.49 8.89
N ALA A 387 -7.89 2.42 8.93
CA ALA A 387 -8.17 1.68 10.16
C ALA A 387 -7.63 0.24 10.15
N PRO A 388 -7.32 -0.35 11.32
CA PRO A 388 -6.99 -1.77 11.45
C PRO A 388 -8.16 -2.69 11.06
N TYR A 389 -7.85 -3.89 10.56
CA TYR A 389 -8.86 -4.91 10.24
C TYR A 389 -9.68 -5.31 11.47
N THR A 390 -9.06 -5.37 12.64
CA THR A 390 -9.73 -5.67 13.91
C THR A 390 -10.79 -4.65 14.27
N GLU A 391 -10.56 -3.38 14.00
CA GLU A 391 -11.53 -2.31 14.22
C GLU A 391 -12.70 -2.41 13.23
N MET A 392 -12.40 -2.57 11.95
CA MET A 392 -13.39 -2.77 10.91
C MET A 392 -14.27 -3.99 11.21
N PHE A 393 -13.67 -5.12 11.59
CA PHE A 393 -14.38 -6.36 11.91
C PHE A 393 -15.33 -6.17 13.11
N ARG A 394 -14.87 -5.51 14.18
CA ARG A 394 -15.74 -5.18 15.32
C ARG A 394 -16.93 -4.31 14.90
N GLY A 395 -16.71 -3.36 13.98
CA GLY A 395 -17.78 -2.51 13.43
C GLY A 395 -18.91 -3.30 12.77
N THR A 396 -18.61 -4.45 12.15
CA THR A 396 -19.64 -5.30 11.52
C THR A 396 -20.59 -5.96 12.49
N PHE A 397 -20.23 -6.08 13.77
CA PHE A 397 -21.11 -6.60 14.82
C PHE A 397 -21.99 -5.52 15.50
N HIS A 398 -21.83 -4.26 15.08
CA HIS A 398 -22.67 -3.19 15.63
C HIS A 398 -24.15 -3.45 15.24
N PRO A 399 -25.11 -3.37 16.20
CA PRO A 399 -26.52 -3.64 15.91
C PRO A 399 -27.09 -2.83 14.74
N GLY A 400 -26.65 -1.57 14.62
CA GLY A 400 -27.02 -0.70 13.49
C GLY A 400 -26.51 -1.19 12.14
N PHE A 401 -25.29 -1.77 12.07
CA PHE A 401 -24.77 -2.39 10.85
C PHE A 401 -25.61 -3.60 10.44
N ILE A 402 -25.85 -4.52 11.39
CA ILE A 402 -26.61 -5.76 11.15
C ILE A 402 -28.06 -5.42 10.74
N GLY A 403 -28.73 -4.53 11.45
CA GLY A 403 -30.10 -4.10 11.16
C GLY A 403 -30.21 -3.46 9.76
N ASN A 404 -29.32 -2.53 9.42
CA ASN A 404 -29.30 -1.88 8.10
C ASN A 404 -28.96 -2.86 6.97
N LEU A 405 -28.06 -3.81 7.20
CA LEU A 405 -27.72 -4.84 6.23
C LEU A 405 -28.95 -5.76 5.97
N MET A 406 -29.65 -6.22 7.03
CA MET A 406 -30.86 -7.03 6.89
C MET A 406 -31.97 -6.31 6.12
N LEU A 407 -32.21 -5.03 6.43
CA LEU A 407 -33.17 -4.20 5.72
C LEU A 407 -32.78 -4.03 4.24
N SER A 408 -31.47 -3.90 3.95
CA SER A 408 -30.96 -3.79 2.58
C SER A 408 -31.08 -5.09 1.81
N VAL A 409 -30.87 -6.25 2.46
CA VAL A 409 -31.13 -7.57 1.87
C VAL A 409 -32.61 -7.72 1.55
N GLY A 410 -33.51 -7.39 2.48
CA GLY A 410 -34.97 -7.41 2.26
C GLY A 410 -35.38 -6.53 1.08
N SER A 411 -34.82 -5.34 0.96
CA SER A 411 -35.10 -4.43 -0.17
C SER A 411 -34.55 -4.92 -1.50
N ALA A 412 -33.46 -5.68 -1.49
CA ALA A 412 -32.83 -6.26 -2.68
C ALA A 412 -33.60 -7.46 -3.25
N LEU A 413 -34.47 -8.10 -2.45
CA LEU A 413 -35.33 -9.20 -2.85
C LEU A 413 -36.60 -8.72 -3.59
N VAL A 414 -36.97 -7.41 -3.49
CA VAL A 414 -38.15 -6.89 -4.17
C VAL A 414 -37.82 -6.59 -5.64
N PRO A 415 -38.45 -7.28 -6.62
CA PRO A 415 -38.22 -7.01 -8.03
C PRO A 415 -38.79 -5.63 -8.42
N GLY A 416 -38.05 -4.83 -9.16
CA GLY A 416 -38.58 -3.62 -9.81
C GLY A 416 -38.08 -2.26 -9.29
N ARG A 417 -37.24 -2.19 -8.29
CA ARG A 417 -36.57 -0.94 -7.92
C ARG A 417 -35.35 -0.72 -8.83
N LYS A 418 -35.44 0.26 -9.72
CA LYS A 418 -34.30 0.71 -10.58
C LYS A 418 -33.11 1.01 -9.68
N ASN A 419 -31.92 0.54 -10.10
CA ASN A 419 -30.65 0.86 -9.47
C ASN A 419 -30.50 2.40 -9.44
N ALA A 420 -30.27 2.96 -8.28
CA ALA A 420 -29.91 4.37 -8.15
C ALA A 420 -28.46 4.50 -8.61
N ASN A 421 -28.26 4.90 -9.86
CA ASN A 421 -26.99 5.44 -10.31
C ASN A 421 -26.84 6.81 -9.65
N VAL A 422 -25.98 6.92 -8.67
CA VAL A 422 -25.58 8.21 -8.09
C VAL A 422 -24.16 8.51 -8.58
N ILE A 423 -24.08 8.75 -9.87
CA ILE A 423 -23.04 9.62 -10.44
C ILE A 423 -23.84 10.65 -11.21
N ASN A 424 -24.13 11.78 -10.56
CA ASN A 424 -24.57 12.97 -11.28
C ASN A 424 -23.37 13.50 -12.06
N SER A 425 -23.33 13.19 -13.35
CA SER A 425 -22.61 13.99 -14.34
C SER A 425 -23.50 15.16 -14.73
N GLU A 426 -23.56 16.20 -13.93
CA GLU A 426 -24.08 17.54 -14.29
C GLU A 426 -23.58 18.50 -13.21
N ASP A 427 -22.52 19.20 -13.53
CA ASP A 427 -22.29 20.65 -13.71
C ASP A 427 -20.80 20.94 -13.92
#